data_3afe1325a143bf95a64a1130290e5aea
#
_entry.id   3afe1325a143bf95a64a1130290e5aea
#
_cell.length_a   1.000
_cell.length_b   1.000
_cell.length_c   1.000
_cell.angle_alpha   90.00
_cell.angle_beta   90.00
_cell.angle_gamma   90.00
#
_symmetry.space_group_name_H-M   'P 1'
#
loop_
_entity.id
_entity.type
_entity.pdbx_description
1 polymer ?
#
loop_
_entity_poly.entity_id
_entity_poly.type
_entity_poly.pdbx_seq_one_letter_code
_entity_poly.pdbx_strand_id
1 'polypeptide(L)'
;IALLQTLRTRIRDAKRVATVAEFGPRFLHSTGQTYKGGPNSGVFTQITSQDAADLPVPGEKYSFGVVKASQARGDFDVLAERGRRALRVHITGDLAAGLQTLSAAIIAAV
;
A
#
# COMPACT_ATOMS: atom_id res chain seq x y z
N ILE A 1 -8.93 -6.37 6.23
CA ILE A 1 -8.04 -7.50 5.86
C ILE A 1 -8.74 -8.46 4.90
N ALA A 2 -9.93 -8.97 5.23
CA ALA A 2 -10.66 -9.91 4.37
C ALA A 2 -10.92 -9.35 2.97
N LEU A 3 -11.30 -8.07 2.86
CA LEU A 3 -11.57 -7.42 1.59
C LEU A 3 -10.31 -7.36 0.71
N LEU A 4 -9.15 -7.05 1.29
CA LEU A 4 -7.88 -7.02 0.56
C LEU A 4 -7.47 -8.41 0.07
N GLN A 5 -7.71 -9.45 0.86
CA GLN A 5 -7.45 -10.82 0.44
C GLN A 5 -8.38 -11.25 -0.70
N THR A 6 -9.63 -10.88 -0.62
CA THR A 6 -10.59 -11.14 -1.70
C THR A 6 -10.17 -10.42 -2.99
N LEU A 7 -9.80 -9.15 -2.90
CA LEU A 7 -9.33 -8.37 -4.03
C LEU A 7 -8.07 -9.00 -4.66
N ARG A 8 -7.11 -9.36 -3.83
CA ARG A 8 -5.86 -10.00 -4.26
C ARG A 8 -6.12 -11.28 -5.06
N THR A 9 -7.00 -12.15 -4.54
CA THR A 9 -7.31 -13.41 -5.21
C THR A 9 -8.08 -13.19 -6.51
N ARG A 10 -8.94 -12.19 -6.58
CA ARG A 10 -9.66 -11.84 -7.81
C ARG A 10 -8.69 -11.37 -8.90
N ILE A 11 -7.72 -10.54 -8.55
CA ILE A 11 -6.68 -10.11 -9.50
C ILE A 11 -5.85 -11.31 -9.96
N ARG A 12 -5.41 -12.15 -9.02
CA ARG A 12 -4.63 -13.35 -9.32
C ARG A 12 -5.35 -14.23 -10.35
N ASP A 13 -6.61 -14.51 -10.11
CA ASP A 13 -7.38 -15.45 -10.93
C ASP A 13 -7.72 -14.85 -12.29
N ALA A 14 -8.02 -13.55 -12.36
CA ALA A 14 -8.34 -12.87 -13.60
C ALA A 14 -7.12 -12.67 -14.50
N LYS A 15 -5.97 -12.36 -13.93
CA LYS A 15 -4.73 -12.04 -14.67
C LYS A 15 -3.72 -13.18 -14.68
N ARG A 16 -3.92 -14.22 -13.91
CA ARG A 16 -3.00 -15.37 -13.76
C ARG A 16 -1.58 -14.94 -13.39
N VAL A 17 -1.48 -14.06 -12.39
CA VAL A 17 -0.23 -13.53 -11.88
C VAL A 17 -0.12 -13.79 -10.38
N ALA A 18 1.09 -13.83 -9.87
CA ALA A 18 1.31 -13.87 -8.43
C ALA A 18 0.89 -12.53 -7.80
N THR A 19 0.19 -12.59 -6.69
CA THR A 19 -0.26 -11.39 -5.97
C THR A 19 0.03 -11.51 -4.48
N VAL A 20 0.41 -10.39 -3.87
CA VAL A 20 0.70 -10.27 -2.44
C VAL A 20 -0.03 -9.06 -1.90
N ALA A 21 -0.55 -9.16 -0.67
CA ALA A 21 -1.09 -8.02 0.06
C ALA A 21 -0.50 -8.03 1.46
N GLU A 22 0.25 -7.00 1.79
CA GLU A 22 0.98 -6.88 3.04
C GLU A 22 0.86 -5.49 3.63
N PHE A 23 1.17 -5.38 4.90
CA PHE A 23 1.12 -4.12 5.62
C PHE A 23 2.52 -3.50 5.74
N GLY A 24 2.65 -2.28 5.19
CA GLY A 24 3.82 -1.46 5.39
C GLY A 24 3.72 -0.60 6.66
N PRO A 25 4.76 0.15 6.96
CA PRO A 25 6.02 0.25 6.20
C PRO A 25 7.00 -0.91 6.47
N ARG A 26 6.81 -1.63 7.56
CA ARG A 26 7.73 -2.67 8.02
C ARG A 26 8.03 -3.74 6.94
N PHE A 27 7.04 -4.16 6.21
CA PHE A 27 7.19 -5.15 5.14
C PHE A 27 8.21 -4.71 4.09
N LEU A 28 8.17 -3.45 3.67
CA LEU A 28 9.08 -2.91 2.65
C LEU A 28 10.53 -2.77 3.13
N HIS A 29 10.77 -2.89 4.41
CA HIS A 29 12.10 -2.90 5.01
C HIS A 29 12.60 -4.32 5.33
N SER A 30 11.90 -5.34 4.85
CA SER A 30 12.26 -6.75 5.01
C SER A 30 12.12 -7.47 3.66
N THR A 31 11.28 -8.48 3.57
CA THR A 31 11.07 -9.25 2.33
C THR A 31 10.57 -8.39 1.16
N GLY A 32 9.83 -7.33 1.43
CA GLY A 32 9.35 -6.37 0.41
C GLY A 32 10.44 -5.51 -0.23
N GLN A 33 11.67 -5.56 0.25
CA GLN A 33 12.79 -4.85 -0.36
C GLN A 33 13.03 -5.26 -1.83
N THR A 34 12.65 -6.46 -2.21
CA THR A 34 12.73 -6.92 -3.60
C THR A 34 11.90 -6.10 -4.56
N TYR A 35 10.86 -5.40 -4.07
CA TYR A 35 10.06 -4.48 -4.88
C TYR A 35 10.91 -3.31 -5.39
N LYS A 36 11.88 -2.87 -4.61
CA LYS A 36 12.78 -1.76 -4.93
C LYS A 36 13.99 -2.23 -5.73
N GLY A 37 14.63 -3.32 -5.30
CA GLY A 37 15.91 -3.77 -5.83
C GLY A 37 15.87 -5.00 -6.73
N GLY A 38 14.75 -5.71 -6.79
CA GLY A 38 14.59 -6.88 -7.64
C GLY A 38 14.24 -6.54 -9.10
N PRO A 39 13.90 -7.55 -9.91
CA PRO A 39 13.50 -7.34 -11.30
C PRO A 39 12.31 -6.39 -11.42
N ASN A 40 12.31 -5.55 -12.45
CA ASN A 40 11.23 -4.62 -12.72
C ASN A 40 10.05 -5.31 -13.43
N SER A 41 9.42 -6.26 -12.74
CA SER A 41 8.29 -7.04 -13.26
C SER A 41 7.00 -6.85 -12.47
N GLY A 42 7.05 -6.10 -11.37
CA GLY A 42 5.89 -5.90 -10.49
C GLY A 42 5.03 -4.71 -10.86
N VAL A 43 3.78 -4.76 -10.41
CA VAL A 43 2.85 -3.64 -10.38
C VAL A 43 2.44 -3.44 -8.93
N PHE A 44 2.55 -2.22 -8.43
CA PHE A 44 2.38 -1.93 -7.01
C PHE A 44 1.25 -0.93 -6.77
N THR A 45 0.39 -1.24 -5.82
CA THR A 45 -0.62 -0.30 -5.34
C THR A 45 -0.38 -0.07 -3.86
N GLN A 46 -0.01 1.15 -3.51
CA GLN A 46 0.12 1.57 -2.12
C GLN A 46 -1.20 2.22 -1.68
N ILE A 47 -1.82 1.65 -0.66
CA ILE A 47 -3.04 2.18 -0.08
C ILE A 47 -2.70 2.81 1.26
N THR A 48 -3.04 4.07 1.43
CA THR A 48 -2.88 4.80 2.68
C THR A 48 -4.21 5.37 3.15
N SER A 49 -4.32 5.62 4.43
CA SER A 49 -5.51 6.26 5.03
C SER A 49 -5.09 7.14 6.20
N GLN A 50 -5.98 8.04 6.59
CA GLN A 50 -5.78 8.81 7.79
C GLN A 50 -6.11 7.94 9.01
N ASP A 51 -5.24 7.97 10.02
CA ASP A 51 -5.49 7.26 11.27
C ASP A 51 -6.66 7.88 12.04
N ALA A 52 -7.51 7.04 12.63
CA ALA A 52 -8.60 7.48 13.49
C ALA A 52 -8.06 8.13 14.78
N ALA A 53 -6.92 7.66 15.28
CA ALA A 53 -6.22 8.21 16.41
C ALA A 53 -4.73 8.18 16.16
N ASP A 54 -4.02 9.19 16.64
CA ASP A 54 -2.57 9.29 16.51
C ASP A 54 -1.95 9.42 17.91
N LEU A 55 -0.71 8.98 18.04
CA LEU A 55 0.03 9.02 19.29
C LEU A 55 1.32 9.81 19.11
N PRO A 56 1.66 10.67 20.08
CA PRO A 56 2.94 11.37 20.05
C PRO A 56 4.09 10.41 20.32
N VAL A 57 5.21 10.63 19.66
CA VAL A 57 6.45 9.91 19.96
C VAL A 57 7.07 10.55 21.21
N PRO A 58 7.32 9.77 22.29
CA PRO A 58 7.90 10.32 23.51
C PRO A 58 9.24 11.04 23.25
N GLY A 59 9.36 12.27 23.75
CA GLY A 59 10.56 13.08 23.60
C GLY A 59 10.76 13.76 22.25
N GLU A 60 9.84 13.58 21.31
CA GLU A 60 9.95 14.14 19.97
C GLU A 60 8.81 15.11 19.66
N LYS A 61 8.99 15.92 18.62
CA LYS A 61 7.99 16.90 18.16
C LYS A 61 7.00 16.34 17.15
N TYR A 62 7.12 15.07 16.76
CA TYR A 62 6.28 14.43 15.77
C TYR A 62 5.54 13.22 16.36
N SER A 63 4.51 12.79 15.69
CA SER A 63 3.68 11.65 16.07
C SER A 63 4.09 10.38 15.32
N PHE A 64 3.60 9.22 15.78
CA PHE A 64 3.77 7.95 15.07
C PHE A 64 3.11 7.97 13.70
N GLY A 65 1.97 8.67 13.55
CA GLY A 65 1.31 8.84 12.26
C GLY A 65 2.17 9.58 11.26
N VAL A 66 2.89 10.62 11.68
CA VAL A 66 3.83 11.35 10.83
C VAL A 66 4.98 10.46 10.39
N VAL A 67 5.55 9.66 11.30
CA VAL A 67 6.62 8.71 10.97
C VAL A 67 6.13 7.71 9.93
N LYS A 68 4.98 7.10 10.16
CA LYS A 68 4.39 6.13 9.24
C LYS A 68 4.12 6.74 7.85
N ALA A 69 3.54 7.93 7.81
CA ALA A 69 3.26 8.63 6.56
C ALA A 69 4.54 8.98 5.80
N SER A 70 5.57 9.41 6.50
CA SER A 70 6.88 9.74 5.92
C SER A 70 7.55 8.50 5.32
N GLN A 71 7.48 7.37 6.00
CA GLN A 71 8.02 6.11 5.49
C GLN A 71 7.25 5.63 4.26
N ALA A 72 5.91 5.71 4.28
CA ALA A 72 5.09 5.35 3.13
C ALA A 72 5.42 6.22 1.92
N ARG A 73 5.62 7.52 2.12
CA ARG A 73 6.01 8.44 1.04
C ARG A 73 7.38 8.11 0.49
N GLY A 74 8.36 7.87 1.35
CA GLY A 74 9.72 7.51 0.94
C GLY A 74 9.75 6.20 0.15
N ASP A 75 9.02 5.20 0.60
CA ASP A 75 8.93 3.92 -0.10
C ASP A 75 8.32 4.07 -1.49
N PHE A 76 7.26 4.87 -1.61
CA PHE A 76 6.64 5.14 -2.91
C PHE A 76 7.58 5.92 -3.84
N ASP A 77 8.27 6.92 -3.32
CA ASP A 77 9.21 7.74 -4.09
C ASP A 77 10.35 6.88 -4.65
N VAL A 78 10.87 5.92 -3.88
CA VAL A 78 11.89 4.98 -4.36
C VAL A 78 11.35 4.11 -5.50
N LEU A 79 10.15 3.59 -5.39
CA LEU A 79 9.53 2.81 -6.47
C LEU A 79 9.39 3.65 -7.75
N ALA A 80 8.94 4.89 -7.62
CA ALA A 80 8.80 5.81 -8.74
C ALA A 80 10.14 6.15 -9.39
N GLU A 81 11.17 6.46 -8.59
CA GLU A 81 12.52 6.77 -9.07
C GLU A 81 13.15 5.60 -9.82
N ARG A 82 12.85 4.38 -9.41
CA ARG A 82 13.34 3.17 -10.08
C ARG A 82 12.48 2.75 -11.28
N GLY A 83 11.53 3.56 -11.68
CA GLY A 83 10.67 3.29 -12.83
C GLY A 83 9.72 2.11 -12.63
N ARG A 84 9.39 1.77 -11.39
CA ARG A 84 8.41 0.73 -11.09
C ARG A 84 7.00 1.21 -11.43
N ARG A 85 6.13 0.30 -11.82
CA ARG A 85 4.71 0.59 -12.04
C ARG A 85 4.02 0.68 -10.68
N ALA A 86 3.86 1.88 -10.17
CA ALA A 86 3.33 2.12 -8.83
C ALA A 86 2.20 3.15 -8.85
N LEU A 87 1.12 2.85 -8.15
CA LEU A 87 -0.02 3.73 -7.94
C LEU A 87 -0.20 3.93 -6.44
N ARG A 88 -0.36 5.18 -6.02
CA ARG A 88 -0.69 5.52 -4.64
C ARG A 88 -2.14 5.96 -4.56
N VAL A 89 -2.88 5.34 -3.65
CA VAL A 89 -4.27 5.68 -3.35
C VAL A 89 -4.39 6.05 -1.88
N HIS A 90 -4.86 7.26 -1.61
CA HIS A 90 -5.13 7.71 -0.25
C HIS A 90 -6.63 7.73 -0.01
N ILE A 91 -7.08 7.00 1.01
CA ILE A 91 -8.49 6.92 1.38
C ILE A 91 -8.78 7.97 2.44
N THR A 92 -9.71 8.87 2.12
CA THR A 92 -10.23 9.87 3.05
C THR A 92 -11.60 9.41 3.59
N GLY A 93 -11.91 9.80 4.83
CA GLY A 93 -13.17 9.40 5.45
C GLY A 93 -13.18 7.95 5.92
N ASP A 94 -14.32 7.27 5.77
CA ASP A 94 -14.47 5.89 6.23
C ASP A 94 -13.61 4.92 5.43
N LEU A 95 -12.70 4.25 6.12
CA LEU A 95 -11.75 3.32 5.49
C LEU A 95 -12.48 2.15 4.81
N ALA A 96 -13.47 1.56 5.46
CA ALA A 96 -14.20 0.41 4.91
C ALA A 96 -14.93 0.77 3.62
N ALA A 97 -15.61 1.92 3.59
CA ALA A 97 -16.30 2.41 2.41
C ALA A 97 -15.32 2.74 1.28
N GLY A 98 -14.20 3.37 1.60
CA GLY A 98 -13.16 3.69 0.63
C GLY A 98 -12.52 2.44 0.02
N LEU A 99 -12.24 1.43 0.82
CA LEU A 99 -11.73 0.15 0.35
C LEU A 99 -12.73 -0.58 -0.55
N GLN A 100 -14.01 -0.53 -0.23
CA GLN A 100 -15.06 -1.12 -1.08
C GLN A 100 -15.13 -0.43 -2.44
N THR A 101 -15.07 0.89 -2.45
CA THR A 101 -15.05 1.68 -3.70
C THR A 101 -13.83 1.34 -4.55
N LEU A 102 -12.66 1.31 -3.95
CA LEU A 102 -11.42 0.95 -4.64
C LEU A 102 -11.48 -0.49 -5.18
N SER A 103 -11.94 -1.43 -4.37
CA SER A 103 -12.08 -2.83 -4.75
C SER A 103 -13.02 -3.00 -5.95
N ALA A 104 -14.18 -2.32 -5.93
CA ALA A 104 -15.12 -2.36 -7.05
C ALA A 104 -14.50 -1.80 -8.34
N ALA A 105 -13.76 -0.69 -8.25
CA ALA A 105 -13.08 -0.11 -9.41
C ALA A 105 -12.03 -1.05 -9.99
N ILE A 106 -11.23 -1.70 -9.16
CA ILE A 106 -10.21 -2.65 -9.61
C ILE A 106 -10.84 -3.89 -10.23
N ILE A 107 -11.86 -4.46 -9.59
CA ILE A 107 -12.56 -5.64 -10.11
C ILE A 107 -13.21 -5.33 -11.46
N ALA A 108 -13.76 -4.16 -11.65
CA ALA A 108 -14.31 -3.75 -12.95
C ALA A 108 -13.23 -3.63 -14.04
N ALA A 109 -11.98 -3.33 -13.67
CA ALA A 109 -10.86 -3.16 -14.61
C ALA A 109 -10.15 -4.48 -14.96
N VAL A 110 -10.33 -5.52 -14.18
CA VAL A 110 -9.72 -6.83 -14.43
C VAL A 110 -10.74 -7.84 -14.95
#